data_ea3e84a57c915a05c417b377643b7f75
#
_entry.id   ea3e84a57c915a05c417b377643b7f75
#
_cell.length_a   1.000
_cell.length_b   1.000
_cell.length_c   1.000
_cell.angle_alpha   90.00
_cell.angle_beta   90.00
_cell.angle_gamma   90.00
#
_symmetry.space_group_name_H-M   'P 1'
#
loop_
_entity.id
_entity.type
_entity.pdbx_description
1 polymer ?
#
loop_
_entity_poly.entity_id
_entity_poly.type
_entity_poly.pdbx_seq_one_letter_code
_entity_poly.pdbx_strand_id
1 'polypeptide(L)'
;VGIVPVDGEPLGSPEVYGHDRVFVRLGPASDSEWHAEIDVKLEALAEAGHPLIDIRLDDASWVAAEFFRWEFATAVAGIGLGVNPFDEPNVTESKTNTNAVLERYRHEGQLPQVEPSAVRGPLKAYRQGGDAADDLVELLREHLERVPENGYYQIGAYIAPTASRSEQLATLQAALRDGTSVATTLGYGPRFLHSTGQLHKGGAPTGCFIQLTNGHPQDLEIPGRHESFGVLIDAQAMGDFAAFGAHGLPALRIDLGDDPDAGLTELLTACAEALA
;
A
#
# COMPACT_ATOMS: atom_id res chain seq x y z
N VAL A 1 6.72 1.32 -18.34
CA VAL A 1 7.30 0.18 -17.61
C VAL A 1 7.85 0.73 -16.30
N GLY A 2 7.61 0.04 -15.20
CA GLY A 2 8.12 0.40 -13.87
C GLY A 2 8.57 -0.86 -13.12
N ILE A 3 9.30 -0.66 -12.04
CA ILE A 3 9.65 -1.72 -11.10
C ILE A 3 8.92 -1.41 -9.80
N VAL A 4 8.06 -2.31 -9.36
CA VAL A 4 7.26 -2.16 -8.14
C VAL A 4 7.85 -3.07 -7.08
N PRO A 5 8.47 -2.54 -6.01
CA PRO A 5 8.94 -3.35 -4.91
C PRO A 5 7.77 -3.86 -4.08
N VAL A 6 7.73 -5.16 -3.82
CA VAL A 6 6.79 -5.80 -2.91
C VAL A 6 7.60 -6.37 -1.75
N ASP A 7 7.36 -5.85 -0.55
CA ASP A 7 8.06 -6.21 0.67
C ASP A 7 7.09 -6.83 1.67
N GLY A 8 7.56 -7.83 2.42
CA GLY A 8 6.80 -8.44 3.52
C GLY A 8 5.59 -9.28 3.08
N GLU A 9 5.41 -9.53 1.80
CA GLU A 9 4.32 -10.37 1.30
C GLU A 9 4.53 -11.83 1.70
N PRO A 10 3.54 -12.50 2.31
CA PRO A 10 3.60 -13.94 2.54
C PRO A 10 3.70 -14.70 1.21
N LEU A 11 4.74 -15.54 1.03
CA LEU A 11 4.90 -16.31 -0.20
C LEU A 11 3.73 -17.28 -0.41
N GLY A 12 3.08 -17.16 -1.58
CA GLY A 12 2.06 -18.06 -2.09
C GLY A 12 2.62 -19.21 -2.92
N SER A 13 1.73 -20.02 -3.49
CA SER A 13 2.08 -21.05 -4.48
C SER A 13 2.42 -20.41 -5.84
N PRO A 14 3.18 -21.07 -6.73
CA PRO A 14 3.58 -20.48 -8.00
C PRO A 14 2.42 -19.99 -8.88
N GLU A 15 1.26 -20.64 -8.79
CA GLU A 15 0.10 -20.37 -9.64
C GLU A 15 -0.55 -19.02 -9.38
N VAL A 16 -0.31 -18.42 -8.20
CA VAL A 16 -0.89 -17.13 -7.84
C VAL A 16 -0.07 -15.92 -8.32
N TYR A 17 1.05 -16.18 -8.99
CA TYR A 17 1.93 -15.13 -9.50
C TYR A 17 1.87 -15.00 -11.02
N GLY A 18 1.85 -13.76 -11.50
CA GLY A 18 2.05 -13.46 -12.92
C GLY A 18 3.51 -13.68 -13.37
N HIS A 19 3.73 -13.70 -14.69
CA HIS A 19 5.07 -13.89 -15.28
C HIS A 19 6.00 -12.66 -15.17
N ASP A 20 5.55 -11.59 -14.56
CA ASP A 20 6.24 -10.31 -14.38
C ASP A 20 6.95 -10.19 -13.02
N ARG A 21 7.10 -11.30 -12.29
CA ARG A 21 7.72 -11.34 -10.95
C ARG A 21 9.18 -11.75 -11.03
N VAL A 22 9.98 -11.08 -10.20
CA VAL A 22 11.34 -11.50 -9.84
C VAL A 22 11.39 -11.62 -8.32
N PHE A 23 11.76 -12.79 -7.82
CA PHE A 23 11.87 -13.00 -6.39
C PHE A 23 13.28 -12.71 -5.92
N VAL A 24 13.41 -11.99 -4.81
CA VAL A 24 14.70 -11.70 -4.19
C VAL A 24 14.67 -12.18 -2.75
N ARG A 25 15.55 -13.14 -2.44
CA ARG A 25 15.84 -13.53 -1.07
C ARG A 25 17.03 -12.72 -0.58
N LEU A 26 16.87 -12.08 0.56
CA LEU A 26 17.96 -11.41 1.27
C LEU A 26 17.96 -11.90 2.72
N GLY A 27 18.99 -12.57 3.16
CA GLY A 27 19.03 -13.12 4.51
C GLY A 27 20.39 -13.68 4.92
N PRO A 28 20.55 -14.08 6.20
CA PRO A 28 21.78 -14.68 6.69
C PRO A 28 22.09 -16.00 5.97
N ALA A 29 23.37 -16.28 5.81
CA ALA A 29 23.87 -17.53 5.22
C ALA A 29 23.68 -18.73 6.15
N SER A 30 23.49 -18.51 7.45
CA SER A 30 23.25 -19.57 8.43
C SER A 30 21.85 -20.16 8.33
N ASP A 31 21.75 -21.47 8.26
CA ASP A 31 20.49 -22.17 8.23
C ASP A 31 19.77 -22.06 9.58
N SER A 32 18.49 -21.64 9.53
CA SER A 32 17.55 -21.69 10.64
C SER A 32 16.29 -22.41 10.17
N GLU A 33 15.50 -22.96 11.12
CA GLU A 33 14.22 -23.60 10.76
C GLU A 33 13.28 -22.68 9.97
N TRP A 34 13.35 -21.36 10.24
CA TRP A 34 12.60 -20.35 9.49
C TRP A 34 13.00 -20.30 8.01
N HIS A 35 14.30 -20.53 7.70
CA HIS A 35 14.77 -20.55 6.31
C HIS A 35 14.27 -21.78 5.55
N ALA A 36 14.15 -22.92 6.19
CA ALA A 36 13.74 -24.16 5.54
C ALA A 36 12.34 -24.07 4.92
N GLU A 37 11.39 -23.44 5.59
CA GLU A 37 10.03 -23.24 5.04
C GLU A 37 10.03 -22.30 3.83
N ILE A 38 10.78 -21.20 3.91
CA ILE A 38 10.91 -20.25 2.81
C ILE A 38 11.64 -20.87 1.64
N ASP A 39 12.70 -21.67 1.88
CA ASP A 39 13.48 -22.34 0.84
C ASP A 39 12.61 -23.27 -0.01
N VAL A 40 11.73 -24.06 0.60
CA VAL A 40 10.79 -24.93 -0.12
C VAL A 40 9.89 -24.13 -1.05
N LYS A 41 9.37 -22.98 -0.61
CA LYS A 41 8.52 -22.12 -1.44
C LYS A 41 9.30 -21.46 -2.57
N LEU A 42 10.53 -21.00 -2.30
CA LEU A 42 11.39 -20.38 -3.31
C LEU A 42 11.86 -21.41 -4.37
N GLU A 43 12.14 -22.65 -3.97
CA GLU A 43 12.43 -23.74 -4.90
C GLU A 43 11.25 -24.02 -5.83
N ALA A 44 10.03 -24.10 -5.28
CA ALA A 44 8.83 -24.29 -6.09
C ALA A 44 8.61 -23.16 -7.10
N LEU A 45 8.85 -21.90 -6.70
CA LEU A 45 8.78 -20.74 -7.59
C LEU A 45 9.84 -20.80 -8.71
N ALA A 46 11.07 -21.19 -8.37
CA ALA A 46 12.15 -21.35 -9.35
C ALA A 46 11.88 -22.50 -10.33
N GLU A 47 11.35 -23.64 -9.85
CA GLU A 47 10.93 -24.76 -10.69
C GLU A 47 9.78 -24.41 -11.64
N ALA A 48 8.89 -23.53 -11.20
CA ALA A 48 7.82 -22.96 -12.03
C ALA A 48 8.32 -21.94 -13.07
N GLY A 49 9.60 -21.57 -13.04
CA GLY A 49 10.23 -20.68 -14.01
C GLY A 49 10.30 -19.22 -13.60
N HIS A 50 9.97 -18.87 -12.35
CA HIS A 50 10.14 -17.51 -11.86
C HIS A 50 11.63 -17.21 -11.61
N PRO A 51 12.15 -16.06 -12.04
CA PRO A 51 13.51 -15.63 -11.71
C PRO A 51 13.69 -15.47 -10.20
N LEU A 52 14.75 -16.06 -9.65
CA LEU A 52 15.12 -15.96 -8.24
C LEU A 52 16.54 -15.41 -8.11
N ILE A 53 16.69 -14.38 -7.28
CA ILE A 53 17.98 -13.84 -6.87
C ILE A 53 18.16 -14.17 -5.38
N ASP A 54 19.17 -14.97 -5.05
CA ASP A 54 19.48 -15.36 -3.66
C ASP A 54 20.73 -14.62 -3.18
N ILE A 55 20.55 -13.68 -2.23
CA ILE A 55 21.61 -12.89 -1.62
C ILE A 55 21.78 -13.35 -0.18
N ARG A 56 22.87 -14.09 0.08
CA ARG A 56 23.19 -14.59 1.41
C ARG A 56 24.25 -13.74 2.07
N LEU A 57 23.96 -13.31 3.30
CA LEU A 57 24.83 -12.47 4.10
C LEU A 57 25.61 -13.34 5.10
N ASP A 58 26.95 -13.23 5.08
CA ASP A 58 27.81 -13.99 6.01
C ASP A 58 27.60 -13.55 7.47
N ASP A 59 27.33 -12.25 7.68
CA ASP A 59 26.95 -11.69 8.97
C ASP A 59 26.08 -10.42 8.80
N ALA A 60 25.51 -9.92 9.89
CA ALA A 60 24.61 -8.77 9.88
C ALA A 60 25.27 -7.46 9.38
N SER A 61 26.59 -7.33 9.43
CA SER A 61 27.29 -6.12 8.96
C SER A 61 27.25 -5.98 7.43
N TRP A 62 27.07 -7.09 6.70
CA TRP A 62 26.95 -7.08 5.24
C TRP A 62 25.68 -6.38 4.74
N VAL A 63 24.68 -6.17 5.63
CA VAL A 63 23.50 -5.33 5.30
C VAL A 63 23.92 -3.95 4.79
N ALA A 64 25.02 -3.37 5.33
CA ALA A 64 25.53 -2.09 4.85
C ALA A 64 26.01 -2.14 3.39
N ALA A 65 26.57 -3.26 2.96
CA ALA A 65 26.96 -3.46 1.55
C ALA A 65 25.73 -3.60 0.64
N GLU A 66 24.66 -4.19 1.17
CA GLU A 66 23.38 -4.30 0.44
C GLU A 66 22.72 -2.94 0.23
N PHE A 67 22.78 -2.02 1.20
CA PHE A 67 22.29 -0.65 0.98
C PHE A 67 22.96 -0.03 -0.24
N PHE A 68 24.30 -0.08 -0.33
CA PHE A 68 25.02 0.44 -1.48
C PHE A 68 24.65 -0.30 -2.78
N ARG A 69 24.54 -1.63 -2.75
CA ARG A 69 24.15 -2.44 -3.91
C ARG A 69 22.80 -2.03 -4.46
N TRP A 70 21.79 -1.87 -3.58
CA TRP A 70 20.43 -1.51 -3.98
C TRP A 70 20.32 -0.04 -4.44
N GLU A 71 21.06 0.87 -3.81
CA GLU A 71 21.14 2.26 -4.29
C GLU A 71 21.76 2.32 -5.69
N PHE A 72 22.84 1.59 -5.92
CA PHE A 72 23.48 1.51 -7.23
C PHE A 72 22.56 0.83 -8.27
N ALA A 73 21.89 -0.27 -7.90
CA ALA A 73 20.93 -0.96 -8.77
C ALA A 73 19.77 -0.04 -9.16
N THR A 74 19.25 0.78 -8.21
CA THR A 74 18.21 1.77 -8.47
C THR A 74 18.67 2.82 -9.48
N ALA A 75 19.90 3.35 -9.34
CA ALA A 75 20.46 4.30 -10.29
C ALA A 75 20.59 3.70 -11.71
N VAL A 76 21.06 2.45 -11.81
CA VAL A 76 21.17 1.74 -13.09
C VAL A 76 19.79 1.44 -13.70
N ALA A 77 18.83 1.02 -12.87
CA ALA A 77 17.44 0.80 -13.31
C ALA A 77 16.82 2.10 -13.85
N GLY A 78 17.09 3.25 -13.20
CA GLY A 78 16.67 4.57 -13.68
C GLY A 78 17.14 4.87 -15.09
N ILE A 79 18.39 4.50 -15.44
CA ILE A 79 18.92 4.63 -16.81
C ILE A 79 18.11 3.76 -17.78
N GLY A 80 17.86 2.50 -17.41
CA GLY A 80 17.09 1.57 -18.24
C GLY A 80 15.64 1.97 -18.43
N LEU A 81 15.03 2.58 -17.42
CA LEU A 81 13.64 3.08 -17.44
C LEU A 81 13.51 4.48 -18.05
N GLY A 82 14.60 5.20 -18.22
CA GLY A 82 14.59 6.59 -18.72
C GLY A 82 14.04 7.59 -17.70
N VAL A 83 14.17 7.32 -16.41
CA VAL A 83 13.71 8.18 -15.30
C VAL A 83 14.89 8.65 -14.46
N ASN A 84 14.75 9.82 -13.81
CA ASN A 84 15.71 10.29 -12.82
C ASN A 84 15.31 9.73 -11.43
N PRO A 85 16.04 8.76 -10.86
CA PRO A 85 15.69 8.17 -9.58
C PRO A 85 15.99 9.09 -8.37
N PHE A 86 16.59 10.26 -8.60
CA PHE A 86 16.93 11.25 -7.57
C PHE A 86 15.95 12.43 -7.51
N ASP A 87 14.84 12.38 -8.29
CA ASP A 87 13.83 13.43 -8.37
C ASP A 87 12.49 12.92 -7.80
N GLU A 88 11.87 13.74 -6.94
CA GLU A 88 10.63 13.36 -6.23
C GLU A 88 9.57 14.49 -6.20
N PRO A 89 9.15 15.06 -7.32
CA PRO A 89 8.24 16.22 -7.36
C PRO A 89 6.88 15.93 -6.71
N ASN A 90 6.37 14.70 -6.77
CA ASN A 90 5.05 14.35 -6.26
C ASN A 90 4.99 14.22 -4.73
N VAL A 91 6.12 14.10 -4.05
CA VAL A 91 6.18 14.20 -2.58
C VAL A 91 5.84 15.62 -2.12
N THR A 92 6.30 16.65 -2.85
CA THR A 92 5.97 18.06 -2.57
C THR A 92 4.49 18.34 -2.80
N GLU A 93 3.87 17.76 -3.84
CA GLU A 93 2.45 17.86 -4.11
C GLU A 93 1.60 17.38 -2.93
N SER A 94 1.92 16.21 -2.37
CA SER A 94 1.20 15.68 -1.20
C SER A 94 1.28 16.59 0.01
N LYS A 95 2.45 17.20 0.27
CA LYS A 95 2.61 18.18 1.34
C LYS A 95 1.76 19.43 1.11
N THR A 96 1.68 19.89 -0.13
CA THR A 96 0.83 21.04 -0.49
C THR A 96 -0.65 20.75 -0.27
N ASN A 97 -1.13 19.59 -0.72
CA ASN A 97 -2.51 19.15 -0.53
C ASN A 97 -2.85 18.99 0.96
N THR A 98 -1.99 18.36 1.73
CA THR A 98 -2.13 18.23 3.19
C THR A 98 -2.24 19.59 3.87
N ASN A 99 -1.36 20.54 3.52
CA ASN A 99 -1.39 21.88 4.09
C ASN A 99 -2.70 22.62 3.76
N ALA A 100 -3.23 22.47 2.55
CA ALA A 100 -4.51 23.05 2.17
C ALA A 100 -5.68 22.50 3.02
N VAL A 101 -5.68 21.20 3.29
CA VAL A 101 -6.67 20.55 4.18
C VAL A 101 -6.55 21.10 5.61
N LEU A 102 -5.32 21.21 6.14
CA LEU A 102 -5.08 21.75 7.49
C LEU A 102 -5.43 23.24 7.62
N GLU A 103 -5.17 24.04 6.60
CA GLU A 103 -5.60 25.45 6.59
C GLU A 103 -7.14 25.57 6.64
N ARG A 104 -7.82 24.73 5.86
CA ARG A 104 -9.28 24.68 5.91
C ARG A 104 -9.79 24.25 7.29
N TYR A 105 -9.18 23.23 7.89
CA TYR A 105 -9.49 22.79 9.26
C TYR A 105 -9.32 23.93 10.27
N ARG A 106 -8.26 24.73 10.18
CA ARG A 106 -8.04 25.89 11.08
C ARG A 106 -9.10 26.97 10.95
N HIS A 107 -9.69 27.13 9.78
CA HIS A 107 -10.76 28.11 9.53
C HIS A 107 -12.15 27.57 9.90
N GLU A 108 -12.44 26.32 9.61
CA GLU A 108 -13.78 25.73 9.75
C GLU A 108 -13.96 24.93 11.06
N GLY A 109 -12.87 24.60 11.76
CA GLY A 109 -12.88 23.77 12.98
C GLY A 109 -13.17 22.29 12.75
N GLN A 110 -13.28 21.86 11.49
CA GLN A 110 -13.55 20.48 11.11
C GLN A 110 -12.91 20.13 9.77
N LEU A 111 -12.56 18.86 9.61
CA LEU A 111 -12.11 18.34 8.32
C LEU A 111 -13.25 18.31 7.29
N PRO A 112 -12.95 18.42 5.98
CA PRO A 112 -13.95 18.29 4.93
C PRO A 112 -14.76 17.01 5.07
N GLN A 113 -16.10 17.15 5.15
CA GLN A 113 -17.00 16.01 5.22
C GLN A 113 -17.42 15.60 3.81
N VAL A 114 -17.40 14.30 3.54
CA VAL A 114 -17.84 13.71 2.28
C VAL A 114 -18.77 12.56 2.63
N GLU A 115 -19.88 12.43 1.90
CA GLU A 115 -20.77 11.30 2.05
C GLU A 115 -20.09 10.03 1.53
N PRO A 116 -20.20 8.89 2.23
CA PRO A 116 -19.66 7.63 1.76
C PRO A 116 -20.38 7.15 0.50
N SER A 117 -19.63 6.54 -0.41
CA SER A 117 -20.18 5.89 -1.60
C SER A 117 -20.89 4.56 -1.27
N ALA A 118 -20.43 3.86 -0.23
CA ALA A 118 -21.05 2.65 0.30
C ALA A 118 -20.74 2.49 1.79
N VAL A 119 -21.60 1.79 2.51
CA VAL A 119 -21.45 1.49 3.96
C VAL A 119 -21.75 0.01 4.20
N ARG A 120 -20.89 -0.65 5.03
CA ARG A 120 -21.14 -2.02 5.49
C ARG A 120 -20.61 -2.19 6.93
N GLY A 121 -21.49 -2.41 7.87
CA GLY A 121 -21.13 -2.47 9.29
C GLY A 121 -20.36 -1.21 9.72
N PRO A 122 -19.14 -1.34 10.25
CA PRO A 122 -18.32 -0.19 10.62
C PRO A 122 -17.66 0.50 9.42
N LEU A 123 -17.62 -0.15 8.25
CA LEU A 123 -16.89 0.31 7.07
C LEU A 123 -17.65 1.41 6.33
N LYS A 124 -16.92 2.47 5.95
CA LYS A 124 -17.39 3.51 5.04
C LYS A 124 -16.42 3.64 3.88
N ALA A 125 -16.88 3.43 2.67
CA ALA A 125 -16.06 3.53 1.47
C ALA A 125 -16.32 4.83 0.72
N TYR A 126 -15.26 5.41 0.17
CA TYR A 126 -15.28 6.67 -0.57
C TYR A 126 -14.56 6.48 -1.90
N ARG A 127 -15.30 6.59 -3.00
CA ARG A 127 -14.78 6.51 -4.36
C ARG A 127 -14.61 7.90 -4.96
N GLN A 128 -13.55 8.11 -5.73
CA GLN A 128 -13.38 9.36 -6.45
C GLN A 128 -14.26 9.39 -7.71
N GLY A 129 -15.03 10.48 -7.86
CA GLY A 129 -15.73 10.81 -9.11
C GLY A 129 -16.81 9.79 -9.52
N GLY A 130 -17.42 9.10 -8.56
CA GLY A 130 -18.47 8.12 -8.84
C GLY A 130 -19.74 8.37 -8.05
N ASP A 131 -20.87 7.81 -8.54
CA ASP A 131 -22.12 7.76 -7.81
C ASP A 131 -22.00 6.85 -6.58
N ALA A 132 -22.96 6.97 -5.65
CA ALA A 132 -23.11 6.03 -4.55
C ALA A 132 -23.34 4.62 -5.11
N ALA A 133 -22.73 3.62 -4.46
CA ALA A 133 -22.98 2.22 -4.75
C ALA A 133 -23.95 1.65 -3.70
N ASP A 134 -24.79 0.73 -4.11
CA ASP A 134 -25.78 0.13 -3.20
C ASP A 134 -25.12 -0.83 -2.19
N ASP A 135 -23.95 -1.40 -2.53
CA ASP A 135 -23.22 -2.37 -1.73
C ASP A 135 -21.70 -2.18 -1.79
N LEU A 136 -21.04 -2.39 -0.65
CA LEU A 136 -19.57 -2.30 -0.53
C LEU A 136 -18.85 -3.42 -1.31
N VAL A 137 -19.41 -4.63 -1.36
CA VAL A 137 -18.79 -5.76 -2.07
C VAL A 137 -18.74 -5.48 -3.56
N GLU A 138 -19.83 -4.98 -4.11
CA GLU A 138 -19.88 -4.58 -5.53
C GLU A 138 -18.92 -3.43 -5.81
N LEU A 139 -18.87 -2.42 -4.94
CA LEU A 139 -17.93 -1.32 -5.06
C LEU A 139 -16.46 -1.80 -5.04
N LEU A 140 -16.14 -2.77 -4.19
CA LEU A 140 -14.81 -3.41 -4.14
C LEU A 140 -14.53 -4.16 -5.45
N ARG A 141 -15.46 -4.99 -5.93
CA ARG A 141 -15.31 -5.73 -7.19
C ARG A 141 -15.06 -4.78 -8.37
N GLU A 142 -15.90 -3.77 -8.53
CA GLU A 142 -15.73 -2.73 -9.55
C GLU A 142 -14.38 -2.01 -9.42
N HIS A 143 -13.92 -1.77 -8.19
CA HIS A 143 -12.65 -1.10 -7.96
C HIS A 143 -11.46 -1.99 -8.36
N LEU A 144 -11.50 -3.27 -7.99
CA LEU A 144 -10.43 -4.22 -8.33
C LEU A 144 -10.32 -4.44 -9.85
N GLU A 145 -11.44 -4.43 -10.58
CA GLU A 145 -11.46 -4.53 -12.04
C GLU A 145 -10.83 -3.31 -12.75
N ARG A 146 -10.67 -2.19 -12.05
CA ARG A 146 -10.04 -0.97 -12.60
C ARG A 146 -8.52 -1.02 -12.63
N VAL A 147 -7.88 -2.08 -12.11
CA VAL A 147 -6.43 -2.21 -12.20
C VAL A 147 -6.02 -2.24 -13.67
N PRO A 148 -5.08 -1.37 -14.11
CA PRO A 148 -4.62 -1.37 -15.50
C PRO A 148 -3.90 -2.66 -15.88
N GLU A 149 -3.82 -2.95 -17.18
CA GLU A 149 -2.98 -4.03 -17.68
C GLU A 149 -1.53 -3.83 -17.22
N ASN A 150 -0.88 -4.89 -16.73
CA ASN A 150 0.42 -4.84 -16.07
C ASN A 150 0.47 -3.87 -14.87
N GLY A 151 -0.66 -3.68 -14.21
CA GLY A 151 -0.81 -2.85 -13.04
C GLY A 151 -0.48 -3.56 -11.73
N TYR A 152 -0.71 -2.84 -10.63
CA TYR A 152 -0.54 -3.36 -9.27
C TYR A 152 -1.56 -2.73 -8.33
N TYR A 153 -1.86 -3.42 -7.24
CA TYR A 153 -2.58 -2.85 -6.12
C TYR A 153 -1.62 -2.24 -5.10
N GLN A 154 -2.03 -1.14 -4.51
CA GLN A 154 -1.34 -0.56 -3.36
C GLN A 154 -2.31 -0.40 -2.20
N ILE A 155 -2.02 -1.04 -1.06
CA ILE A 155 -2.72 -0.88 0.19
C ILE A 155 -1.96 0.16 1.02
N GLY A 156 -2.55 1.34 1.21
CA GLY A 156 -2.01 2.41 2.04
C GLY A 156 -2.75 2.50 3.37
N ALA A 157 -2.17 2.00 4.45
CA ALA A 157 -2.82 1.91 5.76
C ALA A 157 -2.46 3.09 6.67
N TYR A 158 -3.37 4.05 6.83
CA TYR A 158 -3.25 5.19 7.76
C TYR A 158 -3.84 4.83 9.12
N ILE A 159 -3.32 3.76 9.69
CA ILE A 159 -3.72 3.22 11.00
C ILE A 159 -2.48 2.95 11.84
N ALA A 160 -2.62 2.92 13.16
CA ALA A 160 -1.52 2.58 14.05
C ALA A 160 -1.08 1.12 13.86
N PRO A 161 0.23 0.86 13.61
CA PRO A 161 0.72 -0.51 13.41
C PRO A 161 0.70 -1.30 14.72
N THR A 162 0.15 -2.50 14.67
CA THR A 162 0.24 -3.54 15.71
C THR A 162 0.56 -4.87 15.03
N ALA A 163 1.02 -5.87 15.81
CA ALA A 163 1.28 -7.20 15.26
C ALA A 163 0.01 -7.80 14.62
N SER A 164 -1.14 -7.72 15.30
CA SER A 164 -2.43 -8.21 14.80
C SER A 164 -2.84 -7.54 13.49
N ARG A 165 -2.78 -6.20 13.42
CA ARG A 165 -3.13 -5.45 12.20
C ARG A 165 -2.18 -5.73 11.04
N SER A 166 -0.89 -5.89 11.34
CA SER A 166 0.09 -6.26 10.31
C SER A 166 -0.20 -7.64 9.73
N GLU A 167 -0.62 -8.59 10.55
CA GLU A 167 -1.04 -9.92 10.10
C GLU A 167 -2.34 -9.86 9.26
N GLN A 168 -3.35 -9.10 9.71
CA GLN A 168 -4.58 -8.90 8.94
C GLN A 168 -4.31 -8.21 7.60
N LEU A 169 -3.45 -7.20 7.57
CA LEU A 169 -3.06 -6.50 6.34
C LEU A 169 -2.26 -7.42 5.39
N ALA A 170 -1.37 -8.25 5.91
CA ALA A 170 -0.66 -9.26 5.12
C ALA A 170 -1.63 -10.31 4.54
N THR A 171 -2.66 -10.69 5.30
CA THR A 171 -3.74 -11.56 4.82
C THR A 171 -4.53 -10.89 3.70
N LEU A 172 -4.86 -9.61 3.83
CA LEU A 172 -5.52 -8.83 2.77
C LEU A 172 -4.66 -8.75 1.50
N GLN A 173 -3.36 -8.46 1.67
CA GLN A 173 -2.39 -8.42 0.57
C GLN A 173 -2.33 -9.75 -0.17
N ALA A 174 -2.22 -10.86 0.56
CA ALA A 174 -2.20 -12.20 -0.02
C ALA A 174 -3.53 -12.54 -0.72
N ALA A 175 -4.68 -12.21 -0.12
CA ALA A 175 -6.00 -12.47 -0.72
C ALA A 175 -6.18 -11.75 -2.07
N LEU A 176 -5.77 -10.48 -2.17
CA LEU A 176 -5.82 -9.73 -3.42
C LEU A 176 -4.91 -10.36 -4.48
N ARG A 177 -3.67 -10.69 -4.13
CA ARG A 177 -2.76 -11.39 -5.04
C ARG A 177 -3.32 -12.74 -5.48
N ASP A 178 -3.77 -13.57 -4.54
CA ASP A 178 -4.22 -14.94 -4.83
C ASP A 178 -5.49 -14.94 -5.71
N GLY A 179 -6.41 -13.99 -5.48
CA GLY A 179 -7.64 -13.88 -6.25
C GLY A 179 -7.47 -13.25 -7.63
N THR A 180 -6.39 -12.47 -7.87
CA THR A 180 -6.24 -11.69 -9.11
C THR A 180 -4.94 -11.93 -9.87
N SER A 181 -3.95 -12.57 -9.27
CA SER A 181 -2.56 -12.70 -9.75
C SER A 181 -1.85 -11.34 -9.95
N VAL A 182 -2.40 -10.25 -9.44
CA VAL A 182 -1.84 -8.90 -9.54
C VAL A 182 -0.90 -8.63 -8.38
N ALA A 183 0.24 -7.98 -8.65
CA ALA A 183 1.17 -7.54 -7.60
C ALA A 183 0.46 -6.62 -6.62
N THR A 184 0.63 -6.86 -5.34
CA THR A 184 0.01 -6.06 -4.29
C THR A 184 1.06 -5.56 -3.32
N THR A 185 1.23 -4.24 -3.22
CA THR A 185 2.12 -3.63 -2.24
C THR A 185 1.34 -3.19 -1.01
N LEU A 186 2.00 -3.18 0.14
CA LEU A 186 1.44 -2.73 1.41
C LEU A 186 2.38 -1.71 2.05
N GLY A 187 1.83 -0.61 2.53
CA GLY A 187 2.60 0.39 3.26
C GLY A 187 1.78 1.12 4.31
N TYR A 188 2.42 1.43 5.46
CA TYR A 188 1.80 2.28 6.46
C TYR A 188 1.96 3.76 6.09
N GLY A 189 0.85 4.46 6.00
CA GLY A 189 0.81 5.90 5.75
C GLY A 189 0.96 6.71 7.04
N PRO A 190 1.51 7.91 6.98
CA PRO A 190 2.08 8.56 5.79
C PRO A 190 3.52 8.11 5.46
N ARG A 191 4.11 7.18 6.22
CA ARG A 191 5.51 6.79 6.11
C ARG A 191 5.91 6.28 4.72
N PHE A 192 5.04 5.51 4.05
CA PHE A 192 5.33 5.01 2.70
C PHE A 192 5.56 6.12 1.67
N LEU A 193 5.06 7.35 1.91
CA LEU A 193 5.29 8.49 1.03
C LEU A 193 6.77 8.85 0.89
N HIS A 194 7.58 8.55 1.91
CA HIS A 194 9.02 8.81 1.92
C HIS A 194 9.84 7.69 1.28
N SER A 195 9.21 6.61 0.82
CA SER A 195 9.86 5.47 0.15
C SER A 195 9.31 5.26 -1.26
N THR A 196 8.04 4.92 -1.38
CA THR A 196 7.39 4.56 -2.64
C THR A 196 6.42 5.62 -3.16
N GLY A 197 6.21 6.72 -2.43
CA GLY A 197 5.23 7.75 -2.78
C GLY A 197 5.43 8.37 -4.16
N GLN A 198 6.68 8.60 -4.58
CA GLN A 198 6.99 9.09 -5.91
C GLN A 198 6.61 8.07 -6.99
N LEU A 199 6.90 6.78 -6.78
CA LEU A 199 6.49 5.70 -7.68
C LEU A 199 4.97 5.68 -7.88
N HIS A 200 4.22 5.74 -6.79
CA HIS A 200 2.75 5.64 -6.82
C HIS A 200 2.06 6.82 -7.51
N LYS A 201 2.62 8.02 -7.44
CA LYS A 201 1.99 9.24 -7.96
C LYS A 201 2.60 9.73 -9.27
N GLY A 202 3.90 9.60 -9.43
CA GLY A 202 4.65 10.10 -10.58
C GLY A 202 5.23 9.02 -11.49
N GLY A 203 5.04 7.74 -11.14
CA GLY A 203 5.38 6.61 -11.99
C GLY A 203 4.40 6.41 -13.15
N ALA A 204 4.54 5.31 -13.86
CA ALA A 204 3.54 4.92 -14.87
C ALA A 204 2.16 4.79 -14.19
N PRO A 205 1.06 5.21 -14.86
CA PRO A 205 -0.28 5.19 -14.27
C PRO A 205 -0.88 3.76 -14.24
N THR A 206 -0.17 2.86 -13.54
CA THR A 206 -0.51 1.43 -13.46
C THR A 206 -0.96 1.01 -12.05
N GLY A 207 -0.97 1.93 -11.08
CA GLY A 207 -1.44 1.66 -9.73
C GLY A 207 -2.96 1.71 -9.58
N CYS A 208 -3.52 0.80 -8.79
CA CYS A 208 -4.89 0.83 -8.29
C CYS A 208 -4.82 0.84 -6.75
N PHE A 209 -5.40 1.86 -6.10
CA PHE A 209 -5.09 2.23 -4.73
C PHE A 209 -6.25 1.93 -3.78
N ILE A 210 -5.94 1.25 -2.68
CA ILE A 210 -6.85 1.03 -1.55
C ILE A 210 -6.24 1.74 -0.34
N GLN A 211 -6.88 2.83 0.09
CA GLN A 211 -6.45 3.60 1.25
C GLN A 211 -7.31 3.25 2.45
N LEU A 212 -6.69 2.83 3.54
CA LEU A 212 -7.37 2.48 4.79
C LEU A 212 -7.16 3.58 5.83
N THR A 213 -8.24 4.06 6.42
CA THR A 213 -8.26 5.03 7.52
C THR A 213 -9.08 4.49 8.70
N ASN A 214 -9.04 5.13 9.85
CA ASN A 214 -9.88 4.80 10.99
C ASN A 214 -10.22 6.06 11.81
N GLY A 215 -11.22 5.95 12.66
CA GLY A 215 -11.51 6.97 13.67
C GLY A 215 -10.43 7.09 14.74
N HIS A 216 -10.43 8.20 15.47
CA HIS A 216 -9.43 8.51 16.50
C HIS A 216 -10.10 8.73 17.87
N PRO A 217 -10.71 7.69 18.50
CA PRO A 217 -11.42 7.84 19.77
C PRO A 217 -10.51 8.25 20.94
N GLN A 218 -9.20 8.06 20.80
CA GLN A 218 -8.17 8.48 21.77
C GLN A 218 -7.12 9.32 21.04
N ASP A 219 -7.56 10.47 20.54
CA ASP A 219 -6.67 11.39 19.84
C ASP A 219 -5.78 12.17 20.83
N LEU A 220 -4.61 12.59 20.36
CA LEU A 220 -3.62 13.34 21.12
C LEU A 220 -3.42 14.72 20.50
N GLU A 221 -3.43 15.75 21.35
CA GLU A 221 -3.11 17.12 20.93
C GLU A 221 -1.63 17.27 20.56
N ILE A 222 -1.33 18.07 19.54
CA ILE A 222 0.04 18.46 19.20
C ILE A 222 0.34 19.78 19.95
N PRO A 223 1.32 19.81 20.89
CA PRO A 223 1.62 21.04 21.63
C PRO A 223 1.93 22.22 20.72
N GLY A 224 1.19 23.32 20.91
CA GLY A 224 1.36 24.56 20.15
C GLY A 224 0.74 24.57 18.75
N ARG A 225 -0.07 23.56 18.40
CA ARG A 225 -0.85 23.51 17.16
C ARG A 225 -2.35 23.51 17.43
N HIS A 226 -3.15 23.81 16.40
CA HIS A 226 -4.60 23.70 16.45
C HIS A 226 -5.10 22.31 16.14
N GLU A 227 -4.36 21.59 15.32
CA GLU A 227 -4.63 20.22 14.92
C GLU A 227 -4.06 19.23 15.94
N SER A 228 -4.77 18.12 16.14
CA SER A 228 -4.31 16.92 16.83
C SER A 228 -3.53 15.99 15.90
N PHE A 229 -2.94 14.91 16.43
CA PHE A 229 -2.30 13.89 15.61
C PHE A 229 -3.29 13.16 14.70
N GLY A 230 -4.52 12.89 15.19
CA GLY A 230 -5.59 12.30 14.37
C GLY A 230 -5.98 13.20 13.20
N VAL A 231 -6.21 14.49 13.45
CA VAL A 231 -6.47 15.46 12.37
C VAL A 231 -5.32 15.54 11.38
N LEU A 232 -4.07 15.48 11.85
CA LEU A 232 -2.91 15.52 10.97
C LEU A 232 -2.83 14.31 10.05
N ILE A 233 -3.00 13.09 10.58
CA ILE A 233 -2.95 11.86 9.77
C ILE A 233 -4.11 11.81 8.77
N ASP A 234 -5.31 12.24 9.17
CA ASP A 234 -6.46 12.32 8.28
C ASP A 234 -6.25 13.33 7.16
N ALA A 235 -5.69 14.51 7.47
CA ALA A 235 -5.36 15.51 6.46
C ALA A 235 -4.31 14.99 5.46
N GLN A 236 -3.34 14.18 5.91
CA GLN A 236 -2.36 13.53 5.04
C GLN A 236 -3.03 12.47 4.16
N ALA A 237 -3.90 11.62 4.72
CA ALA A 237 -4.66 10.64 3.97
C ALA A 237 -5.55 11.31 2.90
N MET A 238 -6.25 12.40 3.27
CA MET A 238 -7.08 13.16 2.33
C MET A 238 -6.26 13.81 1.22
N GLY A 239 -5.09 14.37 1.56
CA GLY A 239 -4.17 14.97 0.59
C GLY A 239 -3.65 13.97 -0.43
N ASP A 240 -3.33 12.75 0.01
CA ASP A 240 -2.89 11.68 -0.88
C ASP A 240 -4.02 11.14 -1.74
N PHE A 241 -5.19 10.95 -1.15
CA PHE A 241 -6.38 10.53 -1.90
C PHE A 241 -6.73 11.52 -3.01
N ALA A 242 -6.65 12.81 -2.72
CA ALA A 242 -6.86 13.86 -3.71
C ALA A 242 -5.80 13.84 -4.83
N ALA A 243 -4.53 13.57 -4.50
CA ALA A 243 -3.46 13.46 -5.48
C ALA A 243 -3.70 12.29 -6.46
N PHE A 244 -4.11 11.11 -5.98
CA PHE A 244 -4.48 10.01 -6.88
C PHE A 244 -5.55 10.42 -7.88
N GLY A 245 -6.60 11.14 -7.44
CA GLY A 245 -7.64 11.64 -8.32
C GLY A 245 -7.15 12.67 -9.33
N ALA A 246 -6.29 13.58 -8.92
CA ALA A 246 -5.71 14.58 -9.82
C ALA A 246 -4.87 13.94 -10.93
N HIS A 247 -4.26 12.79 -10.67
CA HIS A 247 -3.52 11.99 -11.65
C HIS A 247 -4.38 10.95 -12.40
N GLY A 248 -5.70 10.92 -12.16
CA GLY A 248 -6.61 9.97 -12.81
C GLY A 248 -6.40 8.51 -12.41
N LEU A 249 -5.75 8.28 -11.27
CA LEU A 249 -5.46 6.95 -10.76
C LEU A 249 -6.66 6.37 -10.01
N PRO A 250 -7.05 5.11 -10.24
CA PRO A 250 -8.11 4.47 -9.47
C PRO A 250 -7.78 4.45 -7.98
N ALA A 251 -8.61 5.08 -7.15
CA ALA A 251 -8.44 5.07 -5.71
C ALA A 251 -9.77 4.87 -4.98
N LEU A 252 -9.75 4.03 -3.95
CA LEU A 252 -10.84 3.77 -3.04
C LEU A 252 -10.33 3.96 -1.61
N ARG A 253 -10.94 4.87 -0.84
CA ARG A 253 -10.66 5.03 0.58
C ARG A 253 -11.71 4.28 1.38
N ILE A 254 -11.28 3.50 2.36
CA ILE A 254 -12.13 2.75 3.27
C ILE A 254 -11.79 3.15 4.70
N ASP A 255 -12.75 3.74 5.38
CA ASP A 255 -12.70 4.02 6.80
C ASP A 255 -13.14 2.77 7.56
N LEU A 256 -12.29 2.30 8.48
CA LEU A 256 -12.47 1.07 9.26
C LEU A 256 -13.32 1.28 10.53
N GLY A 257 -13.77 2.52 10.78
CA GLY A 257 -14.46 2.90 12.01
C GLY A 257 -13.52 3.11 13.21
N ASP A 258 -14.11 3.18 14.40
CA ASP A 258 -13.37 3.46 15.65
C ASP A 258 -12.57 2.26 16.16
N ASP A 259 -12.91 1.05 15.74
CA ASP A 259 -12.19 -0.20 16.03
C ASP A 259 -11.58 -0.75 14.73
N PRO A 260 -10.33 -0.40 14.41
CA PRO A 260 -9.71 -0.83 13.16
C PRO A 260 -9.45 -2.34 13.08
N ASP A 261 -9.35 -3.06 14.20
CA ASP A 261 -9.18 -4.52 14.19
C ASP A 261 -10.49 -5.20 13.76
N ALA A 262 -11.63 -4.74 14.26
CA ALA A 262 -12.95 -5.19 13.81
C ALA A 262 -13.23 -4.76 12.35
N GLY A 263 -12.85 -3.53 12.00
CA GLY A 263 -12.96 -3.02 10.63
C GLY A 263 -12.16 -3.83 9.63
N LEU A 264 -10.91 -4.20 9.94
CA LEU A 264 -10.08 -5.06 9.08
C LEU A 264 -10.70 -6.46 8.92
N THR A 265 -11.27 -7.03 9.99
CA THR A 265 -11.96 -8.32 9.92
C THR A 265 -13.14 -8.28 8.94
N GLU A 266 -13.96 -7.22 9.02
CA GLU A 266 -15.10 -7.03 8.10
C GLU A 266 -14.62 -6.77 6.66
N LEU A 267 -13.53 -6.01 6.49
CA LEU A 267 -12.93 -5.75 5.18
C LEU A 267 -12.41 -7.04 4.52
N LEU A 268 -11.74 -7.91 5.29
CA LEU A 268 -11.30 -9.22 4.79
C LEU A 268 -12.47 -10.07 4.30
N THR A 269 -13.59 -10.05 5.04
CA THR A 269 -14.83 -10.73 4.65
C THR A 269 -15.38 -10.15 3.35
N ALA A 270 -15.49 -8.82 3.26
CA ALA A 270 -15.99 -8.15 2.06
C ALA A 270 -15.10 -8.38 0.83
N CYS A 271 -13.77 -8.39 1.01
CA CYS A 271 -12.82 -8.69 -0.06
C CYS A 271 -12.95 -10.13 -0.55
N ALA A 272 -13.09 -11.10 0.36
CA ALA A 272 -13.30 -12.50 -0.02
C ALA A 272 -14.59 -12.69 -0.84
N GLU A 273 -15.68 -12.00 -0.49
CA GLU A 273 -16.92 -11.98 -1.25
C GLU A 273 -16.76 -11.28 -2.62
N ALA A 274 -15.96 -10.22 -2.69
CA ALA A 274 -15.70 -9.49 -3.95
C ALA A 274 -14.86 -10.29 -4.94
N LEU A 275 -13.97 -11.15 -4.44
CA LEU A 275 -13.08 -12.01 -5.23
C LEU A 275 -13.72 -13.34 -5.65
N ALA A 276 -14.86 -13.71 -5.06
CA ALA A 276 -15.61 -14.94 -5.40
C ALA A 276 -16.45 -14.78 -6.67
#